data_58f827a40141a21c9b341824ca529ea6
#
_entry.id   58f827a40141a21c9b341824ca529ea6
#
_cell.length_a   1.000
_cell.length_b   1.000
_cell.length_c   1.000
_cell.angle_alpha   90.00
_cell.angle_beta   90.00
_cell.angle_gamma   90.00
#
_symmetry.space_group_name_H-M   'P 1'
#
loop_
_entity.id
_entity.type
_entity.pdbx_description
1 polymer ?
#
loop_
_entity_poly.entity_id
_entity_poly.type
_entity_poly.pdbx_seq_one_letter_code
_entity_poly.pdbx_strand_id
1 'polypeptide(L)'
;MSRKPASLIGRGKEVAILNREAKFTVKFWGVRGSIPCPGLAYHRYGGNTPCVEMTCGDKTLIFDAGTGLRSLGQELVKKGKIEAEIFFSHAHLDHIIGFPFFAPAFHPKNKFKIWSAVFDQQIPIKEVFKKLTSSPMFPVSFEIFNAQFDFLTFKPGDEIDVDEKISLSTVELNHPQGAVGYRVNFAGKSVCYITDTEHKPDIIDQNIKRLVSGADVVIYDACFTDENYANYTGWGHSTWQEGVKLCDAASVKKLIIFHHDPGNDDSAMDIISKNVGKARPGSLVAMEGMELEV
;
A
#
# COMPACT_ATOMS: atom_id res chain seq x y z
N MET A 1 51.01 -17.58 33.52
CA MET A 1 50.50 -17.02 32.25
C MET A 1 48.98 -17.06 32.27
N SER A 2 48.35 -15.97 32.63
CA SER A 2 46.89 -15.81 32.79
C SER A 2 46.31 -15.33 31.47
N ARG A 3 45.43 -16.12 30.86
CA ARG A 3 44.62 -15.67 29.68
C ARG A 3 43.43 -14.86 30.18
N LYS A 4 43.31 -13.60 29.80
CA LYS A 4 42.13 -12.77 30.00
C LYS A 4 41.00 -13.29 29.10
N PRO A 5 39.72 -13.33 29.56
CA PRO A 5 38.61 -13.68 28.71
C PRO A 5 38.29 -12.51 27.73
N ALA A 6 38.02 -12.86 26.48
CA ALA A 6 37.61 -11.94 25.44
C ALA A 6 36.22 -11.35 25.75
N SER A 7 36.07 -10.05 25.54
CA SER A 7 34.90 -9.26 25.90
C SER A 7 33.64 -9.69 25.14
N LEU A 8 32.56 -9.98 25.87
CA LEU A 8 31.21 -10.30 25.39
C LEU A 8 30.44 -9.10 24.78
N ILE A 9 31.09 -7.93 24.64
CA ILE A 9 30.43 -6.67 24.22
C ILE A 9 30.24 -6.57 22.69
N GLY A 10 30.98 -7.34 21.89
CA GLY A 10 30.88 -7.31 20.42
C GLY A 10 29.65 -8.05 19.86
N ARG A 11 29.28 -9.18 20.44
CA ARG A 11 28.22 -10.05 19.90
C ARG A 11 26.81 -9.46 19.99
N GLY A 12 26.51 -8.67 21.02
CA GLY A 12 25.17 -8.09 21.18
C GLY A 12 24.84 -6.96 20.19
N LYS A 13 25.87 -6.19 19.77
CA LYS A 13 25.69 -5.14 18.76
C LYS A 13 25.57 -5.69 17.34
N GLU A 14 26.32 -6.71 16.99
CA GLU A 14 26.22 -7.40 15.68
C GLU A 14 24.87 -8.10 15.51
N VAL A 15 24.38 -8.81 16.53
CA VAL A 15 23.05 -9.45 16.50
C VAL A 15 21.92 -8.42 16.43
N ALA A 16 22.05 -7.26 17.10
CA ALA A 16 21.06 -6.18 17.04
C ALA A 16 21.06 -5.45 15.67
N ILE A 17 22.22 -5.35 15.01
CA ILE A 17 22.37 -4.80 13.66
C ILE A 17 21.77 -5.77 12.63
N LEU A 18 22.11 -7.07 12.71
CA LEU A 18 21.56 -8.10 11.83
C LEU A 18 20.03 -8.22 11.93
N ASN A 19 19.46 -8.11 13.14
CA ASN A 19 17.99 -8.10 13.31
C ASN A 19 17.30 -6.86 12.77
N ARG A 20 17.96 -5.70 12.73
CA ARG A 20 17.39 -4.49 12.12
C ARG A 20 17.38 -4.55 10.59
N GLU A 21 18.38 -5.16 9.98
CA GLU A 21 18.47 -5.30 8.51
C GLU A 21 17.45 -6.28 7.92
N ALA A 22 16.86 -7.16 8.72
CA ALA A 22 15.91 -8.18 8.27
C ALA A 22 14.43 -7.85 8.58
N LYS A 23 14.15 -6.72 9.23
CA LYS A 23 12.77 -6.37 9.64
C LYS A 23 11.94 -5.94 8.43
N PHE A 24 10.85 -6.66 8.16
CA PHE A 24 9.85 -6.31 7.16
C PHE A 24 8.52 -6.00 7.85
N THR A 25 8.06 -4.76 7.77
CA THR A 25 6.79 -4.36 8.38
C THR A 25 5.86 -3.69 7.39
N VAL A 26 4.57 -3.81 7.64
CA VAL A 26 3.50 -3.15 6.90
C VAL A 26 2.70 -2.31 7.88
N LYS A 27 2.46 -1.04 7.54
CA LYS A 27 1.64 -0.12 8.34
C LYS A 27 0.62 0.60 7.46
N PHE A 28 -0.61 0.67 7.96
CA PHE A 28 -1.73 1.29 7.26
C PHE A 28 -1.95 2.71 7.76
N TRP A 29 -1.89 3.68 6.85
CA TRP A 29 -2.12 5.10 7.13
C TRP A 29 -3.46 5.60 6.59
N GLY A 30 -4.03 4.86 5.64
CA GLY A 30 -5.36 5.05 5.09
C GLY A 30 -5.85 3.75 4.48
N VAL A 31 -7.10 3.42 4.70
CA VAL A 31 -7.71 2.12 4.38
C VAL A 31 -9.05 2.25 3.66
N ARG A 32 -9.59 3.46 3.57
CA ARG A 32 -10.92 3.77 3.02
C ARG A 32 -10.84 3.95 1.51
N GLY A 33 -11.78 3.36 0.77
CA GLY A 33 -11.91 3.54 -0.68
C GLY A 33 -12.62 4.83 -1.07
N SER A 34 -12.40 5.28 -2.28
CA SER A 34 -13.13 6.31 -3.03
C SER A 34 -13.10 7.72 -2.44
N ILE A 35 -13.39 7.92 -1.15
CA ILE A 35 -13.47 9.22 -0.50
C ILE A 35 -13.14 9.11 0.99
N PRO A 36 -12.48 10.11 1.60
CA PRO A 36 -12.25 10.10 3.04
C PRO A 36 -13.56 10.23 3.83
N CYS A 37 -13.68 9.44 4.91
CA CYS A 37 -14.85 9.38 5.76
C CYS A 37 -14.53 9.94 7.17
N PRO A 38 -14.72 11.24 7.39
CA PRO A 38 -14.52 11.83 8.72
C PRO A 38 -15.68 11.48 9.66
N GLY A 39 -15.40 11.49 10.97
CA GLY A 39 -16.41 11.37 12.00
C GLY A 39 -16.29 10.12 12.85
N LEU A 40 -17.06 10.11 13.96
CA LEU A 40 -16.95 9.09 15.00
C LEU A 40 -17.37 7.69 14.52
N ALA A 41 -18.20 7.62 13.49
CA ALA A 41 -18.67 6.34 12.93
C ALA A 41 -17.59 5.56 12.18
N TYR A 42 -16.47 6.21 11.83
CA TYR A 42 -15.37 5.60 11.04
C TYR A 42 -14.04 5.58 11.80
N HIS A 43 -14.04 5.93 13.05
CA HIS A 43 -12.82 6.25 13.78
C HIS A 43 -12.01 5.01 14.19
N ARG A 44 -12.63 3.82 14.32
CA ARG A 44 -11.93 2.59 14.71
C ARG A 44 -11.19 1.94 13.55
N TYR A 45 -11.85 1.84 12.40
CA TYR A 45 -11.21 1.30 11.19
C TYR A 45 -10.43 2.37 10.44
N GLY A 46 -10.84 3.63 10.54
CA GLY A 46 -10.20 4.75 9.87
C GLY A 46 -11.00 5.29 8.69
N GLY A 47 -10.85 6.57 8.41
CA GLY A 47 -11.52 7.27 7.34
C GLY A 47 -10.60 7.84 6.26
N ASN A 48 -9.27 7.71 6.40
CA ASN A 48 -8.34 8.16 5.38
C ASN A 48 -8.28 7.19 4.18
N THR A 49 -8.09 7.76 2.99
CA THR A 49 -7.96 7.03 1.73
C THR A 49 -6.56 6.42 1.56
N PRO A 50 -6.35 5.50 0.60
CA PRO A 50 -5.26 4.54 0.58
C PRO A 50 -3.87 5.13 0.78
N CYS A 51 -3.16 4.64 1.79
CA CYS A 51 -1.73 4.85 1.98
C CYS A 51 -1.18 3.73 2.86
N VAL A 52 -0.28 2.93 2.31
CA VAL A 52 0.36 1.81 3.00
C VAL A 52 1.87 2.02 3.00
N GLU A 53 2.49 1.99 4.19
CA GLU A 53 3.94 2.03 4.36
C GLU A 53 4.46 0.60 4.54
N MET A 54 5.46 0.22 3.75
CA MET A 54 6.23 -1.00 3.94
C MET A 54 7.68 -0.62 4.29
N THR A 55 8.17 -1.09 5.43
CA THR A 55 9.56 -0.87 5.82
C THR A 55 10.35 -2.16 5.60
N CYS A 56 11.34 -2.11 4.71
CA CYS A 56 12.23 -3.21 4.36
C CYS A 56 13.64 -2.87 4.87
N GLY A 57 13.97 -3.31 6.10
CA GLY A 57 15.22 -2.91 6.76
C GLY A 57 15.29 -1.41 7.04
N ASP A 58 16.14 -0.70 6.32
CA ASP A 58 16.28 0.76 6.39
C ASP A 58 15.50 1.52 5.31
N LYS A 59 14.89 0.82 4.36
CA LYS A 59 14.14 1.39 3.25
C LYS A 59 12.67 1.57 3.59
N THR A 60 12.12 2.70 3.16
CA THR A 60 10.70 3.02 3.25
C THR A 60 10.08 3.01 1.86
N LEU A 61 9.13 2.12 1.64
CA LEU A 61 8.30 2.03 0.45
C LEU A 61 6.88 2.48 0.82
N ILE A 62 6.30 3.36 0.03
CA ILE A 62 4.95 3.90 0.26
C ILE A 62 4.09 3.51 -0.92
N PHE A 63 2.95 2.90 -0.67
CA PHE A 63 1.99 2.52 -1.69
C PHE A 63 0.78 3.44 -1.60
N ASP A 64 0.54 4.18 -2.69
CA ASP A 64 -0.44 5.23 -2.87
C ASP A 64 -0.31 6.44 -1.92
N ALA A 65 -0.91 7.53 -2.34
CA ALA A 65 -0.82 8.85 -1.72
C ALA A 65 -2.20 9.47 -1.44
N GLY A 66 -3.13 8.63 -0.95
CA GLY A 66 -4.42 9.09 -0.45
C GLY A 66 -4.27 9.99 0.79
N THR A 67 -5.37 10.33 1.43
CA THR A 67 -5.33 11.27 2.58
C THR A 67 -4.49 10.74 3.75
N GLY A 68 -4.29 9.41 3.86
CA GLY A 68 -3.39 8.80 4.83
C GLY A 68 -1.93 9.25 4.72
N LEU A 69 -1.49 9.66 3.51
CA LEU A 69 -0.13 10.17 3.29
C LEU A 69 0.19 11.42 4.12
N ARG A 70 -0.81 12.26 4.42
CA ARG A 70 -0.62 13.42 5.29
C ARG A 70 -0.16 12.99 6.68
N SER A 71 -0.79 11.99 7.26
CA SER A 71 -0.44 11.47 8.59
C SER A 71 0.93 10.80 8.61
N LEU A 72 1.23 9.97 7.60
CA LEU A 72 2.56 9.40 7.40
C LEU A 72 3.62 10.50 7.29
N GLY A 73 3.36 11.54 6.50
CA GLY A 73 4.27 12.67 6.33
C GLY A 73 4.62 13.38 7.64
N GLN A 74 3.64 13.56 8.53
CA GLN A 74 3.85 14.13 9.86
C GLN A 74 4.78 13.28 10.75
N GLU A 75 4.70 11.94 10.64
CA GLU A 75 5.62 11.05 11.36
C GLU A 75 7.02 11.03 10.72
N LEU A 76 7.11 11.05 9.40
CA LEU A 76 8.39 11.04 8.70
C LEU A 76 9.22 12.29 8.99
N VAL A 77 8.62 13.48 9.06
CA VAL A 77 9.38 14.73 9.39
C VAL A 77 10.06 14.66 10.75
N LYS A 78 9.57 13.87 11.69
CA LYS A 78 10.21 13.68 12.99
C LYS A 78 11.51 12.88 12.90
N LYS A 79 11.69 12.11 11.81
CA LYS A 79 12.88 11.27 11.58
C LYS A 79 14.06 12.04 10.95
N GLY A 80 13.88 13.31 10.53
CA GLY A 80 14.92 14.14 9.90
C GLY A 80 14.93 14.00 8.38
N LYS A 81 16.11 13.83 7.76
CA LYS A 81 16.23 13.64 6.31
C LYS A 81 15.55 12.35 5.88
N ILE A 82 14.75 12.45 4.83
CA ILE A 82 13.93 11.34 4.31
C ILE A 82 14.37 10.99 2.89
N GLU A 83 14.58 9.70 2.67
CA GLU A 83 14.69 9.09 1.35
C GLU A 83 13.66 7.94 1.30
N ALA A 84 12.70 7.99 0.38
CA ALA A 84 11.66 6.98 0.24
C ALA A 84 11.27 6.76 -1.22
N GLU A 85 10.66 5.62 -1.51
CA GLU A 85 10.09 5.32 -2.82
C GLU A 85 8.57 5.23 -2.70
N ILE A 86 7.84 5.92 -3.60
CA ILE A 86 6.38 5.96 -3.61
C ILE A 86 5.90 5.27 -4.88
N PHE A 87 5.09 4.24 -4.71
CA PHE A 87 4.54 3.42 -5.78
C PHE A 87 3.05 3.70 -5.90
N PHE A 88 2.62 4.10 -7.09
CA PHE A 88 1.21 4.37 -7.37
C PHE A 88 0.57 3.16 -8.04
N SER A 89 -0.55 2.67 -7.46
CA SER A 89 -1.39 1.68 -8.12
C SER A 89 -2.03 2.26 -9.38
N HIS A 90 -2.57 3.47 -9.28
CA HIS A 90 -3.16 4.25 -10.36
C HIS A 90 -3.36 5.72 -9.92
N ALA A 91 -4.04 6.53 -10.74
CA ALA A 91 -4.14 7.97 -10.51
C ALA A 91 -5.58 8.46 -10.16
N HIS A 92 -6.45 7.57 -9.65
CA HIS A 92 -7.74 8.03 -9.12
C HIS A 92 -7.54 8.92 -7.89
N LEU A 93 -8.52 9.80 -7.65
CA LEU A 93 -8.37 10.90 -6.71
C LEU A 93 -8.04 10.45 -5.29
N ASP A 94 -8.65 9.40 -4.81
CA ASP A 94 -8.44 8.84 -3.47
C ASP A 94 -7.04 8.24 -3.27
N HIS A 95 -6.31 7.91 -4.35
CA HIS A 95 -4.93 7.43 -4.31
C HIS A 95 -3.87 8.53 -4.44
N ILE A 96 -4.26 9.77 -4.77
CA ILE A 96 -3.31 10.86 -5.03
C ILE A 96 -3.57 12.14 -4.23
N ILE A 97 -4.78 12.31 -3.68
CA ILE A 97 -5.24 13.58 -3.08
C ILE A 97 -4.43 14.02 -1.86
N GLY A 98 -3.75 13.11 -1.19
CA GLY A 98 -2.89 13.41 -0.05
C GLY A 98 -1.53 13.99 -0.43
N PHE A 99 -1.09 13.82 -1.67
CA PHE A 99 0.24 14.26 -2.12
C PHE A 99 0.50 15.76 -1.91
N PRO A 100 -0.42 16.69 -2.21
CA PRO A 100 -0.22 18.11 -1.97
C PRO A 100 -0.02 18.48 -0.49
N PHE A 101 -0.38 17.60 0.43
CA PHE A 101 -0.29 17.77 1.88
C PHE A 101 0.82 16.92 2.52
N PHE A 102 1.70 16.34 1.71
CA PHE A 102 2.82 15.53 2.16
C PHE A 102 3.96 16.44 2.63
N ALA A 103 4.00 16.74 3.92
CA ALA A 103 4.96 17.68 4.51
C ALA A 103 6.43 17.44 4.11
N PRO A 104 6.93 16.18 3.99
CA PRO A 104 8.28 15.93 3.54
C PRO A 104 8.62 16.45 2.14
N ALA A 105 7.62 16.62 1.26
CA ALA A 105 7.81 17.11 -0.12
C ALA A 105 8.31 18.56 -0.18
N PHE A 106 8.12 19.34 0.88
CA PHE A 106 8.54 20.75 0.93
C PHE A 106 9.99 20.94 1.34
N HIS A 107 10.69 19.90 1.80
CA HIS A 107 12.03 20.04 2.35
C HIS A 107 13.12 19.66 1.33
N PRO A 108 14.04 20.58 0.96
CA PRO A 108 14.97 20.40 -0.17
C PRO A 108 16.04 19.30 0.05
N LYS A 109 16.20 18.80 1.28
CA LYS A 109 17.14 17.69 1.57
C LYS A 109 16.50 16.31 1.39
N ASN A 110 15.17 16.24 1.24
CA ASN A 110 14.46 14.98 1.07
C ASN A 110 14.51 14.52 -0.39
N LYS A 111 14.45 13.22 -0.60
CA LYS A 111 14.47 12.59 -1.91
C LYS A 111 13.38 11.54 -2.02
N PHE A 112 12.66 11.58 -3.13
CA PHE A 112 11.61 10.62 -3.43
C PHE A 112 11.76 10.10 -4.85
N LYS A 113 11.75 8.77 -5.00
CA LYS A 113 11.47 8.15 -6.29
C LYS A 113 9.97 7.90 -6.37
N ILE A 114 9.36 8.33 -7.45
CA ILE A 114 7.93 8.20 -7.73
C ILE A 114 7.76 7.20 -8.86
N TRP A 115 7.16 6.06 -8.57
CA TRP A 115 6.95 4.98 -9.51
C TRP A 115 5.49 4.92 -9.94
N SER A 116 5.22 4.86 -11.24
CA SER A 116 3.88 4.66 -11.79
C SER A 116 3.91 3.81 -13.04
N ALA A 117 2.89 2.98 -13.22
CA ALA A 117 2.73 2.24 -14.46
C ALA A 117 2.33 3.16 -15.61
N VAL A 118 2.70 2.76 -16.82
CA VAL A 118 2.25 3.40 -18.05
C VAL A 118 1.11 2.56 -18.63
N PHE A 119 -0.06 3.16 -18.73
CA PHE A 119 -1.22 2.61 -19.42
C PHE A 119 -1.52 3.42 -20.67
N ASP A 120 -2.13 2.78 -21.67
CA ASP A 120 -2.55 3.46 -22.89
C ASP A 120 -3.51 4.61 -22.55
N GLN A 121 -3.29 5.78 -23.18
CA GLN A 121 -4.10 6.99 -23.04
C GLN A 121 -4.03 7.69 -21.66
N GLN A 122 -3.18 7.27 -20.74
CA GLN A 122 -2.95 7.98 -19.49
C GLN A 122 -1.84 9.03 -19.62
N ILE A 123 -1.98 10.12 -18.86
CA ILE A 123 -0.91 11.10 -18.73
C ILE A 123 0.06 10.66 -17.63
N PRO A 124 1.36 11.00 -17.73
CA PRO A 124 2.33 10.69 -16.69
C PRO A 124 1.92 11.21 -15.32
N ILE A 125 2.21 10.48 -14.25
CA ILE A 125 1.83 10.86 -12.87
C ILE A 125 2.33 12.25 -12.48
N LYS A 126 3.48 12.69 -12.99
CA LYS A 126 3.97 14.06 -12.79
C LYS A 126 3.00 15.11 -13.33
N GLU A 127 2.42 14.86 -14.49
CA GLU A 127 1.45 15.79 -15.09
C GLU A 127 0.10 15.74 -14.35
N VAL A 128 -0.27 14.58 -13.79
CA VAL A 128 -1.42 14.46 -12.88
C VAL A 128 -1.21 15.36 -11.67
N PHE A 129 -0.05 15.30 -11.01
CA PHE A 129 0.26 16.17 -9.86
C PHE A 129 0.26 17.64 -10.20
N LYS A 130 0.80 18.05 -11.34
CA LYS A 130 0.72 19.44 -11.80
C LYS A 130 -0.72 19.89 -12.00
N LYS A 131 -1.58 19.04 -12.56
CA LYS A 131 -3.01 19.34 -12.70
C LYS A 131 -3.69 19.44 -11.33
N LEU A 132 -3.44 18.47 -10.44
CA LEU A 132 -3.99 18.45 -9.09
C LEU A 132 -3.62 19.72 -8.29
N THR A 133 -2.40 20.25 -8.51
CA THR A 133 -1.87 21.44 -7.86
C THR A 133 -1.95 22.69 -8.76
N SER A 134 -2.98 22.82 -9.58
CA SER A 134 -3.20 23.96 -10.46
C SER A 134 -4.50 24.70 -10.15
N SER A 135 -4.54 26.01 -10.46
CA SER A 135 -5.77 26.80 -10.39
C SER A 135 -6.84 26.22 -11.35
N PRO A 136 -8.13 26.21 -10.98
CA PRO A 136 -8.69 26.73 -9.72
C PRO A 136 -8.72 25.70 -8.57
N MET A 137 -8.22 24.48 -8.77
CA MET A 137 -8.34 23.39 -7.79
C MET A 137 -7.40 23.55 -6.59
N PHE A 138 -6.24 24.19 -6.81
CA PHE A 138 -5.24 24.36 -5.76
C PHE A 138 -4.58 25.74 -5.85
N PRO A 139 -4.25 26.38 -4.70
CA PRO A 139 -3.79 27.78 -4.68
C PRO A 139 -2.33 27.98 -5.09
N VAL A 140 -1.52 26.91 -5.11
CA VAL A 140 -0.10 26.97 -5.43
C VAL A 140 0.25 25.85 -6.40
N SER A 141 1.23 26.11 -7.28
CA SER A 141 1.66 25.14 -8.28
C SER A 141 2.61 24.08 -7.73
N PHE A 142 2.86 23.03 -8.52
CA PHE A 142 3.72 21.89 -8.16
C PHE A 142 5.14 22.32 -7.76
N GLU A 143 5.63 23.45 -8.29
CA GLU A 143 6.96 23.99 -8.03
C GLU A 143 7.21 24.42 -6.58
N ILE A 144 6.16 24.44 -5.72
CA ILE A 144 6.32 24.69 -4.28
C ILE A 144 7.02 23.53 -3.57
N PHE A 145 6.99 22.33 -4.13
CA PHE A 145 7.63 21.17 -3.56
C PHE A 145 9.13 21.19 -3.83
N ASN A 146 9.93 21.43 -2.78
CA ASN A 146 11.38 21.64 -2.89
C ASN A 146 12.20 20.35 -2.76
N ALA A 147 11.58 19.21 -2.41
CA ALA A 147 12.28 17.93 -2.37
C ALA A 147 12.75 17.51 -3.77
N GLN A 148 13.73 16.62 -3.82
CA GLN A 148 14.16 16.02 -5.07
C GLN A 148 13.22 14.88 -5.45
N PHE A 149 12.67 14.93 -6.67
CA PHE A 149 11.77 13.90 -7.19
C PHE A 149 12.34 13.29 -8.47
N ASP A 150 12.50 11.98 -8.45
CA ASP A 150 12.79 11.16 -9.63
C ASP A 150 11.51 10.44 -10.04
N PHE A 151 10.93 10.79 -11.19
CA PHE A 151 9.73 10.15 -11.72
C PHE A 151 10.12 8.99 -12.63
N LEU A 152 9.75 7.79 -12.25
CA LEU A 152 10.10 6.55 -12.90
C LEU A 152 8.84 5.83 -13.39
N THR A 153 8.95 5.20 -14.55
CA THR A 153 7.80 4.51 -15.16
C THR A 153 8.17 3.08 -15.51
N PHE A 154 7.18 2.20 -15.51
CA PHE A 154 7.28 0.80 -15.88
C PHE A 154 5.98 0.36 -16.58
N LYS A 155 5.96 -0.85 -17.12
CA LYS A 155 4.73 -1.48 -17.65
C LYS A 155 4.25 -2.54 -16.68
N PRO A 156 2.92 -2.73 -16.52
CA PRO A 156 2.40 -3.87 -15.76
C PRO A 156 2.99 -5.18 -16.26
N GLY A 157 3.49 -6.01 -15.35
CA GLY A 157 4.24 -7.22 -15.64
C GLY A 157 5.76 -7.06 -15.55
N ASP A 158 6.27 -5.84 -15.47
CA ASP A 158 7.70 -5.61 -15.24
C ASP A 158 8.11 -5.95 -13.80
N GLU A 159 9.38 -6.33 -13.64
CA GLU A 159 10.06 -6.43 -12.35
C GLU A 159 10.78 -5.11 -12.06
N ILE A 160 10.76 -4.67 -10.80
CA ILE A 160 11.40 -3.44 -10.33
C ILE A 160 12.40 -3.80 -9.22
N ASP A 161 13.68 -3.55 -9.45
CA ASP A 161 14.70 -3.68 -8.41
C ASP A 161 14.86 -2.32 -7.71
N VAL A 162 14.44 -2.24 -6.45
CA VAL A 162 14.68 -1.08 -5.58
C VAL A 162 16.16 -1.03 -5.21
N ASP A 163 16.70 -2.18 -4.81
CA ASP A 163 18.11 -2.44 -4.58
C ASP A 163 18.41 -3.95 -4.69
N GLU A 164 19.62 -4.39 -4.30
CA GLU A 164 20.06 -5.79 -4.36
C GLU A 164 19.25 -6.75 -3.46
N LYS A 165 18.47 -6.21 -2.49
CA LYS A 165 17.74 -6.99 -1.47
C LYS A 165 16.22 -6.89 -1.63
N ILE A 166 15.72 -5.88 -2.35
CA ILE A 166 14.30 -5.57 -2.48
C ILE A 166 13.91 -5.56 -3.95
N SER A 167 13.03 -6.47 -4.32
CA SER A 167 12.44 -6.50 -5.65
C SER A 167 10.92 -6.45 -5.60
N LEU A 168 10.31 -5.86 -6.62
CA LEU A 168 8.86 -5.84 -6.81
C LEU A 168 8.52 -6.51 -8.13
N SER A 169 7.56 -7.44 -8.07
CA SER A 169 6.86 -7.94 -9.27
C SER A 169 5.55 -7.19 -9.42
N THR A 170 5.13 -6.95 -10.65
CA THR A 170 3.93 -6.17 -10.95
C THR A 170 2.93 -6.94 -11.81
N VAL A 171 1.64 -6.58 -11.73
CA VAL A 171 0.58 -7.14 -12.58
C VAL A 171 -0.48 -6.07 -12.87
N GLU A 172 -1.04 -6.10 -14.07
CA GLU A 172 -2.23 -5.30 -14.39
C GLU A 172 -3.46 -5.82 -13.64
N LEU A 173 -4.24 -4.90 -13.08
CA LEU A 173 -5.49 -5.16 -12.39
C LEU A 173 -6.68 -4.75 -13.27
N ASN A 174 -7.80 -5.45 -13.12
CA ASN A 174 -9.05 -5.14 -13.82
C ASN A 174 -9.76 -3.96 -13.14
N HIS A 175 -9.39 -2.74 -13.56
CA HIS A 175 -9.94 -1.50 -13.02
C HIS A 175 -10.13 -0.47 -14.15
N PRO A 176 -11.15 0.40 -14.10
CA PRO A 176 -11.34 1.46 -15.09
C PRO A 176 -10.08 2.33 -15.24
N GLN A 177 -9.66 2.57 -16.48
CA GLN A 177 -8.41 3.21 -16.89
C GLN A 177 -7.11 2.47 -16.50
N GLY A 178 -7.19 1.28 -15.86
CA GLY A 178 -6.05 0.47 -15.45
C GLY A 178 -5.52 0.81 -14.07
N ALA A 179 -5.15 -0.24 -13.34
CA ALA A 179 -4.41 -0.17 -12.09
C ALA A 179 -3.34 -1.27 -12.05
N VAL A 180 -2.38 -1.17 -11.14
CA VAL A 180 -1.30 -2.14 -10.99
C VAL A 180 -1.23 -2.69 -9.58
N GLY A 181 -1.14 -4.01 -9.48
CA GLY A 181 -0.84 -4.73 -8.25
C GLY A 181 0.65 -4.98 -8.11
N TYR A 182 1.12 -4.99 -6.88
CA TYR A 182 2.53 -5.16 -6.53
C TYR A 182 2.74 -6.37 -5.63
N ARG A 183 3.86 -7.05 -5.83
CA ARG A 183 4.43 -8.00 -4.86
C ARG A 183 5.81 -7.51 -4.46
N VAL A 184 6.01 -7.17 -3.20
CA VAL A 184 7.30 -6.80 -2.61
C VAL A 184 7.96 -8.03 -2.03
N ASN A 185 9.20 -8.31 -2.44
CA ASN A 185 10.01 -9.39 -1.89
C ASN A 185 11.18 -8.80 -1.11
N PHE A 186 11.35 -9.22 0.15
CA PHE A 186 12.44 -8.81 1.01
C PHE A 186 12.73 -9.87 2.08
N ALA A 187 14.01 -10.20 2.30
CA ALA A 187 14.47 -11.13 3.35
C ALA A 187 13.74 -12.50 3.34
N GLY A 188 13.41 -13.03 2.16
CA GLY A 188 12.70 -14.30 1.99
C GLY A 188 11.21 -14.25 2.33
N LYS A 189 10.66 -13.06 2.55
CA LYS A 189 9.25 -12.77 2.80
C LYS A 189 8.64 -11.99 1.64
N SER A 190 7.30 -12.01 1.56
CA SER A 190 6.61 -11.27 0.52
C SER A 190 5.28 -10.67 0.97
N VAL A 191 5.01 -9.45 0.50
CA VAL A 191 3.74 -8.74 0.69
C VAL A 191 3.19 -8.34 -0.66
N CYS A 192 1.93 -8.66 -0.93
CA CYS A 192 1.25 -8.21 -2.14
C CYS A 192 0.24 -7.12 -1.81
N TYR A 193 0.23 -6.06 -2.63
CA TYR A 193 -0.74 -4.96 -2.58
C TYR A 193 -1.60 -5.02 -3.83
N ILE A 194 -2.85 -5.48 -3.66
CA ILE A 194 -3.85 -5.71 -4.72
C ILE A 194 -5.06 -4.86 -4.38
N THR A 195 -4.97 -3.58 -4.66
CA THR A 195 -6.07 -2.62 -4.51
C THR A 195 -6.74 -2.41 -5.86
N ASP A 196 -8.00 -1.97 -5.85
CA ASP A 196 -8.73 -1.54 -7.04
C ASP A 196 -8.70 -2.58 -8.16
N THR A 197 -9.37 -3.69 -7.90
CA THR A 197 -9.52 -4.76 -8.88
C THR A 197 -10.92 -5.33 -8.87
N GLU A 198 -11.55 -5.40 -10.03
CA GLU A 198 -12.84 -6.05 -10.19
C GLU A 198 -12.63 -7.51 -10.59
N HIS A 199 -13.16 -8.42 -9.80
CA HIS A 199 -13.16 -9.84 -10.13
C HIS A 199 -14.21 -10.15 -11.22
N LYS A 200 -14.02 -11.26 -11.91
CA LYS A 200 -15.02 -11.84 -12.80
C LYS A 200 -15.73 -12.97 -12.03
N PRO A 201 -17.07 -13.00 -12.00
CA PRO A 201 -17.79 -14.07 -11.31
C PRO A 201 -17.28 -15.46 -11.73
N ASP A 202 -17.05 -16.32 -10.74
CA ASP A 202 -16.61 -17.72 -10.90
C ASP A 202 -15.25 -17.92 -11.62
N ILE A 203 -14.50 -16.85 -11.86
CA ILE A 203 -13.19 -16.93 -12.54
C ILE A 203 -12.12 -16.27 -11.66
N ILE A 204 -11.19 -17.08 -11.17
CA ILE A 204 -9.99 -16.55 -10.49
C ILE A 204 -9.04 -15.98 -11.55
N ASP A 205 -8.66 -14.71 -11.39
CA ASP A 205 -7.66 -14.09 -12.25
C ASP A 205 -6.31 -14.81 -12.11
N GLN A 206 -5.83 -15.41 -13.20
CA GLN A 206 -4.62 -16.22 -13.18
C GLN A 206 -3.34 -15.39 -13.08
N ASN A 207 -3.39 -14.12 -13.48
CA ASN A 207 -2.24 -13.22 -13.36
C ASN A 207 -2.06 -12.77 -11.93
N ILE A 208 -3.16 -12.33 -11.29
CA ILE A 208 -3.16 -11.98 -9.85
C ILE A 208 -2.80 -13.22 -9.02
N LYS A 209 -3.42 -14.39 -9.31
CA LYS A 209 -3.11 -15.65 -8.62
C LYS A 209 -1.62 -15.99 -8.68
N ARG A 210 -0.97 -15.84 -9.85
CA ARG A 210 0.48 -16.08 -9.98
C ARG A 210 1.28 -15.10 -9.13
N LEU A 211 0.95 -13.80 -9.16
CA LEU A 211 1.64 -12.78 -8.39
C LEU A 211 1.57 -13.06 -6.88
N VAL A 212 0.39 -13.43 -6.37
CA VAL A 212 0.18 -13.63 -4.93
C VAL A 212 0.54 -15.04 -4.43
N SER A 213 0.94 -15.95 -5.33
CA SER A 213 1.21 -17.36 -4.99
C SER A 213 2.23 -17.48 -3.87
N GLY A 214 1.84 -18.19 -2.78
CA GLY A 214 2.66 -18.44 -1.60
C GLY A 214 3.06 -17.18 -0.81
N ALA A 215 2.45 -16.02 -1.06
CA ALA A 215 2.79 -14.79 -0.36
C ALA A 215 2.54 -14.89 1.15
N ASP A 216 3.40 -14.22 1.94
CA ASP A 216 3.22 -14.14 3.39
C ASP A 216 1.98 -13.30 3.74
N VAL A 217 1.79 -12.17 3.04
CA VAL A 217 0.66 -11.27 3.22
C VAL A 217 0.11 -10.82 1.87
N VAL A 218 -1.21 -10.82 1.73
CA VAL A 218 -1.93 -10.17 0.63
C VAL A 218 -2.88 -9.14 1.21
N ILE A 219 -2.72 -7.89 0.79
CA ILE A 219 -3.63 -6.77 1.03
C ILE A 219 -4.54 -6.72 -0.19
N TYR A 220 -5.86 -6.91 -0.01
CA TYR A 220 -6.79 -7.12 -1.12
C TYR A 220 -7.97 -6.16 -1.06
N ASP A 221 -8.34 -5.61 -2.22
CA ASP A 221 -9.55 -4.80 -2.43
C ASP A 221 -10.80 -5.59 -2.05
N ALA A 222 -11.55 -5.06 -1.12
CA ALA A 222 -12.81 -5.62 -0.69
C ALA A 222 -13.81 -4.51 -0.33
N CYS A 223 -13.99 -3.62 -1.30
CA CYS A 223 -14.94 -2.53 -1.19
C CYS A 223 -16.36 -3.06 -0.96
N PHE A 224 -16.70 -4.16 -1.62
CA PHE A 224 -18.05 -4.74 -1.58
C PHE A 224 -18.10 -6.09 -0.86
N THR A 225 -19.31 -6.63 -0.78
CA THR A 225 -19.61 -8.01 -0.38
C THR A 225 -20.35 -8.70 -1.53
N ASP A 226 -20.35 -10.05 -1.57
CA ASP A 226 -21.07 -10.79 -2.62
C ASP A 226 -22.57 -10.43 -2.66
N GLU A 227 -23.15 -10.04 -1.51
CA GLU A 227 -24.56 -9.69 -1.38
C GLU A 227 -24.92 -8.39 -2.10
N ASN A 228 -23.99 -7.44 -2.21
CA ASN A 228 -24.26 -6.14 -2.83
C ASN A 228 -23.51 -5.92 -4.16
N TYR A 229 -22.53 -6.76 -4.49
CA TYR A 229 -21.65 -6.62 -5.65
C TYR A 229 -22.39 -6.41 -6.99
N ALA A 230 -23.51 -7.11 -7.18
CA ALA A 230 -24.29 -6.99 -8.43
C ALA A 230 -24.74 -5.56 -8.77
N ASN A 231 -24.85 -4.68 -7.75
CA ASN A 231 -25.22 -3.28 -7.92
C ASN A 231 -24.05 -2.39 -8.38
N TYR A 232 -22.82 -2.91 -8.30
CA TYR A 232 -21.58 -2.15 -8.50
C TYR A 232 -20.67 -2.76 -9.57
N THR A 233 -21.18 -3.71 -10.35
CA THR A 233 -20.42 -4.29 -11.49
C THR A 233 -19.98 -3.19 -12.46
N GLY A 234 -18.71 -3.20 -12.84
CA GLY A 234 -18.10 -2.17 -13.69
C GLY A 234 -17.48 -1.00 -12.91
N TRP A 235 -17.55 -1.01 -11.58
CA TRP A 235 -16.94 0.04 -10.75
C TRP A 235 -15.44 -0.21 -10.42
N GLY A 236 -14.94 -1.41 -10.77
CA GLY A 236 -13.52 -1.72 -10.64
C GLY A 236 -13.10 -2.24 -9.27
N HIS A 237 -14.04 -2.73 -8.46
CA HIS A 237 -13.76 -3.23 -7.10
C HIS A 237 -14.24 -4.65 -6.89
N SER A 238 -13.74 -5.29 -5.83
CA SER A 238 -14.00 -6.68 -5.49
C SER A 238 -14.72 -6.84 -4.16
N THR A 239 -14.88 -8.12 -3.74
CA THR A 239 -15.49 -8.51 -2.48
C THR A 239 -14.47 -9.20 -1.58
N TRP A 240 -14.70 -9.18 -0.27
CA TRP A 240 -13.85 -9.91 0.65
C TRP A 240 -13.92 -11.43 0.41
N GLN A 241 -15.05 -11.94 -0.09
CA GLN A 241 -15.24 -13.36 -0.41
C GLN A 241 -14.32 -13.79 -1.56
N GLU A 242 -14.18 -12.96 -2.58
CA GLU A 242 -13.23 -13.21 -3.68
C GLU A 242 -11.78 -13.15 -3.20
N GLY A 243 -11.47 -12.24 -2.28
CA GLY A 243 -10.15 -12.20 -1.62
C GLY A 243 -9.83 -13.52 -0.90
N VAL A 244 -10.80 -14.11 -0.21
CA VAL A 244 -10.66 -15.43 0.43
C VAL A 244 -10.42 -16.51 -0.62
N LYS A 245 -11.28 -16.60 -1.67
CA LYS A 245 -11.13 -17.60 -2.75
C LYS A 245 -9.76 -17.52 -3.43
N LEU A 246 -9.32 -16.31 -3.76
CA LEU A 246 -7.99 -16.08 -4.38
C LEU A 246 -6.87 -16.55 -3.46
N CYS A 247 -6.89 -16.15 -2.19
CA CYS A 247 -5.83 -16.47 -1.24
C CYS A 247 -5.73 -17.98 -0.95
N ASP A 248 -6.87 -18.68 -0.87
CA ASP A 248 -6.90 -20.12 -0.69
C ASP A 248 -6.36 -20.85 -1.93
N ALA A 249 -6.79 -20.41 -3.12
CA ALA A 249 -6.31 -20.99 -4.39
C ALA A 249 -4.82 -20.73 -4.68
N ALA A 250 -4.23 -19.70 -4.05
CA ALA A 250 -2.84 -19.30 -4.22
C ALA A 250 -1.95 -19.67 -3.02
N SER A 251 -2.47 -20.39 -2.01
CA SER A 251 -1.73 -20.76 -0.79
C SER A 251 -1.09 -19.59 -0.06
N VAL A 252 -1.79 -18.46 0.00
CA VAL A 252 -1.37 -17.25 0.71
C VAL A 252 -1.43 -17.50 2.22
N LYS A 253 -0.47 -17.01 3.01
CA LYS A 253 -0.47 -17.24 4.46
C LYS A 253 -1.47 -16.33 5.19
N LYS A 254 -1.50 -15.04 4.87
CA LYS A 254 -2.38 -14.06 5.53
C LYS A 254 -3.08 -13.16 4.52
N LEU A 255 -4.39 -13.04 4.64
CA LEU A 255 -5.21 -12.07 3.89
C LEU A 255 -5.51 -10.86 4.78
N ILE A 256 -5.40 -9.66 4.22
CA ILE A 256 -5.84 -8.41 4.84
C ILE A 256 -6.82 -7.73 3.90
N ILE A 257 -8.05 -7.55 4.37
CA ILE A 257 -9.11 -6.84 3.67
C ILE A 257 -8.83 -5.35 3.72
N PHE A 258 -8.91 -4.68 2.58
CA PHE A 258 -8.52 -3.29 2.37
C PHE A 258 -9.53 -2.56 1.47
N HIS A 259 -9.39 -1.24 1.32
CA HIS A 259 -10.19 -0.40 0.45
C HIS A 259 -11.69 -0.42 0.79
N HIS A 260 -11.98 -0.11 2.08
CA HIS A 260 -13.34 -0.23 2.63
C HIS A 260 -14.32 0.77 2.00
N ASP A 261 -15.52 0.29 1.66
CA ASP A 261 -16.62 1.11 1.16
C ASP A 261 -16.90 2.30 2.11
N PRO A 262 -17.01 3.54 1.59
CA PRO A 262 -17.41 4.70 2.38
C PRO A 262 -18.77 4.55 3.09
N GLY A 263 -19.65 3.70 2.58
CA GLY A 263 -20.94 3.38 3.20
C GLY A 263 -20.84 2.47 4.42
N ASN A 264 -19.72 1.80 4.64
CA ASN A 264 -19.52 0.89 5.76
C ASN A 264 -18.91 1.62 6.97
N ASP A 265 -19.74 1.95 7.96
CA ASP A 265 -19.28 2.47 9.24
C ASP A 265 -18.53 1.39 10.08
N ASP A 266 -18.03 1.78 11.24
CA ASP A 266 -17.32 0.87 12.15
C ASP A 266 -18.15 -0.37 12.54
N SER A 267 -19.48 -0.25 12.63
CA SER A 267 -20.36 -1.35 12.98
C SER A 267 -20.50 -2.35 11.83
N ALA A 268 -20.62 -1.85 10.60
CA ALA A 268 -20.64 -2.67 9.40
C ALA A 268 -19.29 -3.39 9.22
N MET A 269 -18.18 -2.69 9.46
CA MET A 269 -16.83 -3.27 9.39
C MET A 269 -16.60 -4.36 10.46
N ASP A 270 -17.18 -4.25 11.66
CA ASP A 270 -17.15 -5.32 12.67
C ASP A 270 -17.82 -6.62 12.15
N ILE A 271 -18.95 -6.47 11.44
CA ILE A 271 -19.65 -7.62 10.84
C ILE A 271 -18.79 -8.27 9.76
N ILE A 272 -18.19 -7.45 8.88
CA ILE A 272 -17.28 -7.94 7.84
C ILE A 272 -16.08 -8.65 8.49
N SER A 273 -15.44 -8.04 9.48
CA SER A 273 -14.30 -8.61 10.19
C SER A 273 -14.60 -9.97 10.81
N LYS A 274 -15.76 -10.09 11.45
CA LYS A 274 -16.24 -11.37 12.02
C LYS A 274 -16.45 -12.42 10.93
N ASN A 275 -17.04 -12.04 9.79
CA ASN A 275 -17.33 -12.97 8.70
C ASN A 275 -16.05 -13.42 8.00
N VAL A 276 -15.13 -12.51 7.72
CA VAL A 276 -13.79 -12.80 7.17
C VAL A 276 -13.04 -13.78 8.08
N GLY A 277 -13.00 -13.50 9.40
CA GLY A 277 -12.32 -14.36 10.38
C GLY A 277 -12.94 -15.75 10.51
N LYS A 278 -14.25 -15.90 10.25
CA LYS A 278 -14.91 -17.21 10.20
C LYS A 278 -14.60 -17.95 8.89
N ALA A 279 -14.65 -17.24 7.76
CA ALA A 279 -14.43 -17.83 6.44
C ALA A 279 -12.95 -18.28 6.27
N ARG A 280 -12.03 -17.46 6.76
CA ARG A 280 -10.59 -17.74 6.68
C ARG A 280 -9.89 -17.31 7.97
N PRO A 281 -9.71 -18.24 8.94
CA PRO A 281 -9.05 -17.93 10.21
C PRO A 281 -7.64 -17.34 10.02
N GLY A 282 -7.32 -16.31 10.78
CA GLY A 282 -6.06 -15.55 10.67
C GLY A 282 -6.06 -14.42 9.65
N SER A 283 -7.12 -14.27 8.86
CA SER A 283 -7.32 -13.08 8.03
C SER A 283 -7.71 -11.86 8.89
N LEU A 284 -7.31 -10.67 8.43
CA LEU A 284 -7.55 -9.41 9.12
C LEU A 284 -8.33 -8.44 8.23
N VAL A 285 -8.92 -7.43 8.86
CA VAL A 285 -9.44 -6.23 8.19
C VAL A 285 -8.52 -5.08 8.55
N ALA A 286 -8.04 -4.34 7.55
CA ALA A 286 -7.11 -3.25 7.77
C ALA A 286 -7.75 -2.14 8.61
N MET A 287 -6.96 -1.53 9.49
CA MET A 287 -7.32 -0.36 10.28
C MET A 287 -6.19 0.66 10.21
N GLU A 288 -6.54 1.94 10.23
CA GLU A 288 -5.52 2.99 10.36
C GLU A 288 -4.71 2.79 11.63
N GLY A 289 -3.38 2.96 11.51
CA GLY A 289 -2.45 2.74 12.59
C GLY A 289 -2.06 1.27 12.82
N MET A 290 -2.77 0.30 12.21
CA MET A 290 -2.41 -1.11 12.29
C MET A 290 -1.02 -1.30 11.67
N GLU A 291 -0.15 -1.98 12.40
CA GLU A 291 1.20 -2.36 11.97
C GLU A 291 1.40 -3.85 12.22
N LEU A 292 2.00 -4.54 11.26
CA LEU A 292 2.35 -5.94 11.37
C LEU A 292 3.77 -6.19 10.88
N GLU A 293 4.42 -7.15 11.50
CA GLU A 293 5.67 -7.73 11.02
C GLU A 293 5.35 -8.96 10.19
N VAL A 294 6.01 -9.09 9.02
CA VAL A 294 5.77 -10.13 8.01
C VAL A 294 6.49 -11.42 8.36
#